data_6c9c031f7f7ffea89288c8eccb3f2c7e
#
_entry.id   6c9c031f7f7ffea89288c8eccb3f2c7e
#
_cell.length_a   1.000
_cell.length_b   1.000
_cell.length_c   1.000
_cell.angle_alpha   90.00
_cell.angle_beta   90.00
_cell.angle_gamma   90.00
#
_symmetry.space_group_name_H-M   'P 1'
#
loop_
_entity.id
_entity.type
_entity.pdbx_description
1 polymer ?
#
loop_
_entity_poly.entity_id
_entity_poly.type
_entity_poly.pdbx_seq_one_letter_code
_entity_poly.pdbx_strand_id
1 'polypeptide(L)'
;MSDPAPSRAAKLLNILDLKKIEENLYQGENETENGARLFGGQVLAQASAAAYRTVEKVHLHSLHAYFLRPGRVDRPVLYEVERVRDGRSFVTRRIVAIQNGQAIFNMDASFQADELGLE
;
A
#
# COMPACT_ATOMS: atom_id res chain seq x y z
N MET A 1 31.12 -18.25 8.30
CA MET A 1 29.86 -18.71 7.68
C MET A 1 28.97 -17.53 7.39
N SER A 2 28.56 -17.38 6.15
CA SER A 2 27.68 -16.25 5.79
C SER A 2 26.23 -16.63 6.06
N ASP A 3 25.41 -15.62 6.34
CA ASP A 3 23.98 -15.83 6.51
C ASP A 3 23.36 -16.23 5.18
N PRO A 4 22.34 -17.08 5.19
CA PRO A 4 21.65 -17.40 3.96
C PRO A 4 20.90 -16.17 3.43
N ALA A 5 20.73 -16.14 2.12
CA ALA A 5 19.95 -15.09 1.50
C ALA A 5 18.51 -15.12 2.04
N PRO A 6 17.87 -13.96 2.19
CA PRO A 6 16.47 -13.92 2.62
C PRO A 6 15.58 -14.71 1.67
N SER A 7 14.57 -15.38 2.21
CA SER A 7 13.58 -16.06 1.40
C SER A 7 12.72 -15.05 0.63
N ARG A 8 11.98 -15.53 -0.36
CA ARG A 8 11.01 -14.68 -1.06
C ARG A 8 9.96 -14.12 -0.12
N ALA A 9 9.51 -14.93 0.82
CA ALA A 9 8.52 -14.49 1.79
C ALA A 9 9.05 -13.34 2.65
N ALA A 10 10.32 -13.46 3.12
CA ALA A 10 10.94 -12.40 3.90
C ALA A 10 11.09 -11.11 3.09
N LYS A 11 11.47 -11.22 1.81
CA LYS A 11 11.58 -10.05 0.93
C LYS A 11 10.23 -9.38 0.72
N LEU A 12 9.16 -10.15 0.53
CA LEU A 12 7.82 -9.61 0.38
C LEU A 12 7.37 -8.89 1.66
N LEU A 13 7.64 -9.46 2.81
CA LEU A 13 7.29 -8.82 4.08
C LEU A 13 8.03 -7.50 4.25
N ASN A 14 9.29 -7.44 3.85
CA ASN A 14 10.07 -6.20 3.91
C ASN A 14 9.49 -5.13 2.98
N ILE A 15 9.04 -5.51 1.80
CA ILE A 15 8.42 -4.58 0.86
C ILE A 15 7.14 -4.00 1.44
N LEU A 16 6.37 -4.81 2.17
CA LEU A 16 5.11 -4.38 2.74
C LEU A 16 5.28 -3.64 4.07
N ASP A 17 6.47 -3.67 4.66
CA ASP A 17 6.76 -2.97 5.91
C ASP A 17 7.14 -1.52 5.60
N LEU A 18 6.12 -0.71 5.41
CA LEU A 18 6.30 0.68 5.00
C LEU A 18 6.86 1.51 6.15
N LYS A 19 7.69 2.49 5.80
CA LYS A 19 8.20 3.46 6.76
C LYS A 19 7.20 4.59 6.92
N LYS A 20 6.77 4.86 8.14
CA LYS A 20 5.91 6.01 8.41
C LYS A 20 6.76 7.28 8.39
N ILE A 21 6.44 8.17 7.47
CA ILE A 21 7.12 9.46 7.33
C ILE A 21 6.39 10.51 8.15
N GLU A 22 5.09 10.53 8.06
CA GLU A 22 4.22 11.47 8.75
C GLU A 22 2.86 10.81 8.90
N GLU A 23 1.94 11.40 9.62
CA GLU A 23 0.58 10.91 9.71
C GLU A 23 -0.02 10.82 8.33
N ASN A 24 -0.55 9.65 7.98
CA ASN A 24 -1.13 9.37 6.66
C ASN A 24 -0.13 9.45 5.50
N LEU A 25 1.17 9.34 5.78
CA LEU A 25 2.19 9.38 4.75
C LEU A 25 3.23 8.29 5.02
N TYR A 26 3.40 7.39 4.07
CA TYR A 26 4.27 6.22 4.20
C TYR A 26 5.21 6.12 3.01
N GLN A 27 6.37 5.53 3.23
CA GLN A 27 7.34 5.30 2.17
C GLN A 27 7.55 3.81 2.00
N GLY A 28 7.47 3.36 0.75
CA GLY A 28 7.74 1.97 0.38
C GLY A 28 9.01 1.87 -0.43
N GLU A 29 9.80 0.82 -0.14
CA GLU A 29 11.00 0.52 -0.90
C GLU A 29 10.65 -0.40 -2.05
N ASN A 30 11.46 -0.37 -3.10
CA ASN A 30 11.26 -1.20 -4.27
C ASN A 30 12.09 -2.46 -4.20
N GLU A 31 11.51 -3.55 -4.69
CA GLU A 31 12.26 -4.76 -4.97
C GLU A 31 12.87 -4.62 -6.36
N THR A 32 14.20 -4.60 -6.42
CA THR A 32 14.91 -4.35 -7.67
C THR A 32 15.35 -5.62 -8.40
N GLU A 33 15.32 -6.78 -7.73
CA GLU A 33 15.83 -8.02 -8.33
C GLU A 33 15.02 -8.47 -9.54
N ASN A 34 13.71 -8.27 -9.50
CA ASN A 34 12.83 -8.68 -10.58
C ASN A 34 12.52 -7.55 -11.56
N GLY A 35 13.17 -6.40 -11.38
CA GLY A 35 13.05 -5.26 -12.26
C GLY A 35 11.65 -4.68 -12.32
N ALA A 36 11.38 -3.98 -13.39
CA ALA A 36 10.12 -3.26 -13.56
C ALA A 36 8.91 -4.16 -13.72
N ARG A 37 9.13 -5.45 -14.00
CA ARG A 37 8.03 -6.37 -14.32
C ARG A 37 7.01 -6.49 -13.20
N LEU A 38 7.46 -6.45 -11.94
CA LEU A 38 6.58 -6.59 -10.78
C LEU A 38 6.23 -5.26 -10.12
N PHE A 39 6.65 -4.14 -10.72
CA PHE A 39 6.49 -2.84 -10.08
C PHE A 39 5.01 -2.49 -9.83
N GLY A 40 4.16 -2.73 -10.80
CA GLY A 40 2.73 -2.43 -10.66
C GLY A 40 2.09 -3.18 -9.50
N GLY A 41 2.37 -4.49 -9.41
CA GLY A 41 1.85 -5.30 -8.31
C GLY A 41 2.39 -4.86 -6.96
N GLN A 42 3.66 -4.46 -6.91
CA GLN A 42 4.27 -3.96 -5.69
C GLN A 42 3.59 -2.67 -5.23
N VAL A 43 3.35 -1.72 -6.15
CA VAL A 43 2.68 -0.47 -5.82
C VAL A 43 1.28 -0.73 -5.29
N LEU A 44 0.54 -1.62 -5.94
CA LEU A 44 -0.79 -1.99 -5.49
C LEU A 44 -0.76 -2.58 -4.07
N ALA A 45 0.17 -3.50 -3.82
CA ALA A 45 0.31 -4.13 -2.52
C ALA A 45 0.72 -3.14 -1.44
N GLN A 46 1.66 -2.27 -1.74
CA GLN A 46 2.12 -1.25 -0.78
C GLN A 46 1.02 -0.22 -0.51
N ALA A 47 0.27 0.19 -1.52
CA ALA A 47 -0.85 1.10 -1.32
C ALA A 47 -1.90 0.47 -0.40
N SER A 48 -2.18 -0.81 -0.59
CA SER A 48 -3.11 -1.54 0.28
C SER A 48 -2.57 -1.60 1.71
N ALA A 49 -1.28 -1.87 1.87
CA ALA A 49 -0.63 -1.88 3.18
C ALA A 49 -0.71 -0.52 3.86
N ALA A 50 -0.52 0.57 3.10
CA ALA A 50 -0.64 1.92 3.63
C ALA A 50 -2.06 2.18 4.13
N ALA A 51 -3.06 1.77 3.36
CA ALA A 51 -4.46 1.94 3.76
C ALA A 51 -4.74 1.18 5.06
N TYR A 52 -4.24 -0.05 5.18
CA TYR A 52 -4.41 -0.85 6.39
C TYR A 52 -3.77 -0.22 7.62
N ARG A 53 -2.73 0.59 7.45
CA ARG A 53 -2.08 1.28 8.57
C ARG A 53 -2.96 2.36 9.19
N THR A 54 -4.04 2.75 8.53
CA THR A 54 -4.93 3.82 8.98
C THR A 54 -6.29 3.32 9.46
N VAL A 55 -6.50 2.01 9.48
CA VAL A 55 -7.79 1.44 9.88
C VAL A 55 -7.59 0.38 10.95
N GLU A 56 -8.65 0.12 11.72
CA GLU A 56 -8.65 -0.89 12.77
C GLU A 56 -9.94 -1.70 12.72
N LYS A 57 -9.83 -3.01 12.94
CA LYS A 57 -10.98 -3.91 13.07
C LYS A 57 -11.88 -3.91 11.84
N VAL A 58 -11.30 -3.65 10.69
CA VAL A 58 -11.99 -3.72 9.41
C VAL A 58 -11.11 -4.48 8.43
N HIS A 59 -11.70 -4.96 7.38
CA HIS A 59 -10.95 -5.65 6.33
C HIS A 59 -11.36 -5.13 4.96
N LEU A 60 -10.45 -5.27 4.03
CA LEU A 60 -10.65 -4.77 2.68
C LEU A 60 -11.82 -5.49 2.03
N HIS A 61 -12.77 -4.72 1.54
CA HIS A 61 -13.97 -5.21 0.87
C HIS A 61 -13.84 -5.09 -0.64
N SER A 62 -13.39 -3.92 -1.10
CA SER A 62 -13.19 -3.69 -2.52
C SER A 62 -12.17 -2.58 -2.73
N LEU A 63 -11.57 -2.58 -3.90
CA LEU A 63 -10.69 -1.50 -4.30
C LEU A 63 -10.78 -1.25 -5.79
N HIS A 64 -10.48 -0.03 -6.18
CA HIS A 64 -10.32 0.37 -7.57
C HIS A 64 -9.01 1.13 -7.67
N ALA A 65 -8.18 0.74 -8.63
CA ALA A 65 -6.84 1.30 -8.76
C ALA A 65 -6.60 1.75 -10.19
N TYR A 66 -5.86 2.85 -10.34
CA TYR A 66 -5.50 3.41 -11.64
C TYR A 66 -4.02 3.71 -11.67
N PHE A 67 -3.34 3.20 -12.69
CA PHE A 67 -1.94 3.52 -12.96
C PHE A 67 -1.92 4.73 -13.90
N LEU A 68 -1.37 5.83 -13.41
CA LEU A 68 -1.42 7.11 -14.12
C LEU A 68 -0.18 7.36 -14.97
N ARG A 69 0.98 6.94 -14.47
CA ARG A 69 2.28 7.14 -15.10
C ARG A 69 3.19 5.97 -14.79
N PRO A 70 4.17 5.69 -15.65
CA PRO A 70 5.20 4.73 -15.28
C PRO A 70 5.96 5.21 -14.06
N GLY A 71 6.21 4.31 -13.14
CA GLY A 71 7.05 4.60 -11.99
C GLY A 71 8.47 4.15 -12.24
N ARG A 72 9.37 4.55 -11.35
CA ARG A 72 10.78 4.18 -11.41
C ARG A 72 11.09 3.18 -10.31
N VAL A 73 11.74 2.09 -10.67
CA VAL A 73 12.11 1.06 -9.70
C VAL A 73 13.33 1.44 -8.87
N ASP A 74 14.06 2.47 -9.29
CA ASP A 74 15.27 2.92 -8.60
C ASP A 74 15.00 3.99 -7.54
N ARG A 75 13.75 4.27 -7.26
CA ARG A 75 13.35 5.26 -6.26
C ARG A 75 12.25 4.71 -5.37
N PRO A 76 12.25 5.07 -4.09
CA PRO A 76 11.12 4.71 -3.24
C PRO A 76 9.84 5.41 -3.67
N VAL A 77 8.73 4.88 -3.24
CA VAL A 77 7.41 5.42 -3.53
C VAL A 77 6.82 5.97 -2.24
N LEU A 78 6.26 7.17 -2.30
CA LEU A 78 5.52 7.75 -1.19
C LEU A 78 4.04 7.43 -1.38
N TYR A 79 3.39 7.03 -0.29
CA TYR A 79 1.96 6.73 -0.29
C TYR A 79 1.26 7.69 0.64
N GLU A 80 0.43 8.55 0.08
CA GLU A 80 -0.37 9.49 0.83
C GLU A 80 -1.78 8.91 0.98
N VAL A 81 -2.26 8.83 2.21
CA VAL A 81 -3.56 8.25 2.52
C VAL A 81 -4.52 9.36 2.87
N GLU A 82 -5.62 9.46 2.13
CA GLU A 82 -6.72 10.37 2.44
C GLU A 82 -7.80 9.58 3.16
N ARG A 83 -8.19 10.03 4.33
CA ARG A 83 -9.28 9.43 5.10
C ARG A 83 -10.59 10.00 4.62
N VAL A 84 -11.13 9.39 3.57
CA VAL A 84 -12.33 9.93 2.91
C VAL A 84 -13.54 9.79 3.80
N ARG A 85 -13.69 8.65 4.46
CA ARG A 85 -14.83 8.41 5.32
C ARG A 85 -14.51 7.38 6.38
N ASP A 86 -14.95 7.66 7.59
CA ASP A 86 -14.90 6.72 8.70
C ASP A 86 -16.31 6.48 9.19
N GLY A 87 -17.02 5.58 8.54
CA GLY A 87 -18.37 5.21 8.93
C GLY A 87 -18.35 4.05 9.93
N ARG A 88 -19.54 3.75 10.46
CA ARG A 88 -19.65 2.66 11.42
C ARG A 88 -19.40 1.29 10.79
N SER A 89 -19.96 1.05 9.62
CA SER A 89 -19.84 -0.24 8.94
C SER A 89 -18.83 -0.23 7.81
N PHE A 90 -18.59 0.92 7.21
CA PHE A 90 -17.69 1.07 6.08
C PHE A 90 -16.72 2.21 6.31
N VAL A 91 -15.49 1.98 5.88
CA VAL A 91 -14.41 2.96 5.94
C VAL A 91 -13.84 3.08 4.54
N THR A 92 -13.63 4.31 4.08
CA THR A 92 -13.10 4.57 2.74
C THR A 92 -11.78 5.31 2.84
N ARG A 93 -10.81 4.85 2.08
CA ARG A 93 -9.48 5.46 1.99
C ARG A 93 -9.14 5.69 0.53
N ARG A 94 -8.53 6.84 0.25
CA ARG A 94 -7.91 7.08 -1.06
C ARG A 94 -6.42 7.13 -0.86
N ILE A 95 -5.70 6.41 -1.68
CA ILE A 95 -4.26 6.33 -1.61
C ILE A 95 -3.68 6.86 -2.92
N VAL A 96 -2.73 7.78 -2.82
CA VAL A 96 -2.00 8.30 -3.97
C VAL A 96 -0.55 7.90 -3.81
N ALA A 97 0.00 7.22 -4.82
CA ALA A 97 1.41 6.90 -4.86
C ALA A 97 2.15 7.97 -5.63
N ILE A 98 3.23 8.46 -5.07
CA ILE A 98 3.93 9.65 -5.55
C ILE A 98 5.42 9.34 -5.73
N GLN A 99 5.97 9.75 -6.86
CA GLN A 99 7.41 9.79 -7.10
C GLN A 99 7.75 11.11 -7.77
N ASN A 100 8.84 11.73 -7.35
CA ASN A 100 9.28 13.02 -7.92
C ASN A 100 8.18 14.09 -7.91
N GLY A 101 7.36 14.09 -6.86
CA GLY A 101 6.27 15.06 -6.75
C GLY A 101 5.08 14.82 -7.68
N GLN A 102 5.06 13.69 -8.38
CA GLN A 102 3.98 13.38 -9.33
C GLN A 102 3.24 12.12 -8.89
N ALA A 103 1.92 12.16 -8.99
CA ALA A 103 1.10 10.99 -8.75
C ALA A 103 1.33 9.99 -9.88
N ILE A 104 1.74 8.77 -9.54
CA ILE A 104 1.94 7.69 -10.51
C ILE A 104 0.80 6.67 -10.46
N PHE A 105 0.02 6.71 -9.39
CA PHE A 105 -1.02 5.71 -9.15
C PHE A 105 -2.00 6.27 -8.13
N ASN A 106 -3.27 5.94 -8.27
CA ASN A 106 -4.22 6.18 -7.18
C ASN A 106 -5.11 4.97 -6.98
N MET A 107 -5.67 4.87 -5.78
CA MET A 107 -6.51 3.75 -5.40
C MET A 107 -7.58 4.24 -4.44
N ASP A 108 -8.81 3.79 -4.68
CA ASP A 108 -9.89 3.94 -3.72
C ASP A 108 -10.12 2.57 -3.08
N ALA A 109 -10.08 2.52 -1.77
CA ALA A 109 -10.26 1.29 -1.01
C ALA A 109 -11.43 1.42 -0.06
N SER A 110 -12.31 0.42 -0.07
CA SER A 110 -13.42 0.33 0.85
C SER A 110 -13.19 -0.82 1.80
N PHE A 111 -13.27 -0.54 3.08
CA PHE A 111 -13.14 -1.53 4.15
C PHE A 111 -14.48 -1.73 4.81
N GLN A 112 -14.73 -2.95 5.25
CA GLN A 112 -15.97 -3.29 5.93
C GLN A 112 -15.64 -3.79 7.33
N ALA A 113 -16.42 -3.32 8.31
CA ALA A 113 -16.28 -3.79 9.67
C ALA A 113 -16.75 -5.23 9.75
N ASP A 114 -16.16 -5.97 10.68
CA ASP A 114 -16.61 -7.31 10.97
C ASP A 114 -17.96 -7.23 11.66
N GLU A 115 -18.96 -7.87 11.06
CA GLU A 115 -20.34 -7.73 11.50
C GLU A 115 -20.79 -8.90 12.37
N LEU A 116 -19.91 -9.43 13.18
CA LEU A 116 -20.26 -10.54 14.04
C LEU A 116 -21.46 -10.26 14.92
N GLY A 117 -21.64 -9.03 15.33
CA GLY A 117 -22.75 -8.65 16.15
C GLY A 117 -24.11 -8.64 15.46
N LEU A 118 -24.10 -8.82 14.15
CA LEU A 118 -25.33 -8.80 13.36
C LEU A 118 -25.88 -10.19 13.06
N GLU A 119 -25.19 -11.19 13.49
CA GLU A 119 -25.62 -12.56 13.28
C GLU A 119 -26.82 -12.95 14.08
#